data_3cd70e29eb7a2fa83bb0ff777fb598b7
#
_entry.id   3cd70e29eb7a2fa83bb0ff777fb598b7
#
_cell.length_a   1.000
_cell.length_b   1.000
_cell.length_c   1.000
_cell.angle_alpha   90.00
_cell.angle_beta   90.00
_cell.angle_gamma   90.00
#
_symmetry.space_group_name_H-M   'P 1'
#
loop_
_entity.id
_entity.type
_entity.pdbx_description
1 polymer ?
#
loop_
_entity_poly.entity_id
_entity_poly.type
_entity_poly.pdbx_seq_one_letter_code
_entity_poly.pdbx_strand_id
1 'polypeptide(L)'
;MASSPTRAPQAARRRASRAAGPANGKAAETVAVRVETPVSSGVTRARKSRTSAAPARRPAHRRMVATVGLAVVSVATAVVGAAVATMIVQKSHTEAMQARNQRFVDTATQTVVNMFSFKQDTIDDSVNRFYNGTSGPLRDMLSQSNNVENLKAIFRDTGGSSEAVINGAALEGIDGISGNASVLVSARVTASDMNGNNRPSQPYRLRIVVHEGDDGRMTAYDLKYPNGGN
;
A
#
# COMPACT_ATOMS: atom_id res chain seq x y z
N MET A 1 -37.77 38.91 -7.59
CA MET A 1 -36.43 39.22 -7.10
C MET A 1 -35.60 37.94 -7.19
N ALA A 2 -34.76 37.89 -8.20
CA ALA A 2 -33.95 36.70 -8.54
C ALA A 2 -32.59 36.83 -7.88
N SER A 3 -32.17 35.82 -7.10
CA SER A 3 -30.84 35.74 -6.51
C SER A 3 -30.02 34.72 -7.28
N SER A 4 -28.96 35.19 -7.94
CA SER A 4 -27.99 34.42 -8.72
C SER A 4 -27.08 33.57 -7.82
N PRO A 5 -26.64 32.38 -8.27
CA PRO A 5 -25.65 31.59 -7.53
C PRO A 5 -24.23 32.08 -7.81
N THR A 6 -23.47 32.26 -6.76
CA THR A 6 -22.07 32.65 -6.73
C THR A 6 -21.17 31.49 -7.27
N ARG A 7 -20.47 31.81 -8.35
CA ARG A 7 -19.52 30.91 -9.02
C ARG A 7 -18.20 30.87 -8.25
N ALA A 8 -17.77 29.69 -7.80
CA ALA A 8 -16.47 29.46 -7.18
C ALA A 8 -15.33 29.63 -8.19
N PRO A 9 -14.14 30.14 -7.78
CA PRO A 9 -13.01 30.34 -8.69
C PRO A 9 -12.33 29.00 -9.04
N GLN A 10 -12.18 28.77 -10.33
CA GLN A 10 -11.41 27.66 -10.89
C GLN A 10 -9.92 27.88 -10.61
N ALA A 11 -9.27 26.92 -9.95
CA ALA A 11 -7.83 26.87 -9.77
C ALA A 11 -7.14 26.67 -11.13
N ALA A 12 -6.28 27.62 -11.50
CA ALA A 12 -5.46 27.60 -12.70
C ALA A 12 -4.47 26.43 -12.64
N ARG A 13 -4.60 25.48 -13.55
CA ARG A 13 -3.62 24.44 -13.80
C ARG A 13 -2.36 25.06 -14.35
N ARG A 14 -1.27 25.06 -13.58
CA ARG A 14 0.08 25.39 -14.05
C ARG A 14 0.54 24.31 -15.02
N ARG A 15 0.60 24.65 -16.32
CA ARG A 15 1.31 23.88 -17.35
C ARG A 15 2.81 24.02 -17.09
N ALA A 16 3.48 22.92 -16.84
CA ALA A 16 4.93 22.84 -16.90
C ALA A 16 5.35 22.92 -18.37
N SER A 17 5.96 24.03 -18.76
CA SER A 17 6.59 24.18 -20.06
C SER A 17 7.90 23.42 -20.06
N ARG A 18 7.97 22.36 -20.85
CA ARG A 18 9.16 21.60 -21.15
C ARG A 18 10.02 22.47 -22.07
N ALA A 19 11.27 22.76 -21.70
CA ALA A 19 12.23 23.44 -22.55
C ALA A 19 12.47 22.64 -23.83
N ALA A 20 12.24 23.26 -24.98
CA ALA A 20 12.55 22.69 -26.29
C ALA A 20 14.06 22.65 -26.45
N GLY A 21 14.61 21.49 -26.80
CA GLY A 21 16.01 21.33 -27.20
C GLY A 21 16.27 22.02 -28.56
N PRO A 22 17.54 22.32 -28.85
CA PRO A 22 17.90 23.10 -30.04
C PRO A 22 17.56 22.33 -31.34
N ALA A 23 16.85 23.03 -32.23
CA ALA A 23 16.57 22.58 -33.57
C ALA A 23 17.81 22.72 -34.43
N ASN A 24 18.13 21.67 -35.15
CA ASN A 24 18.89 21.54 -36.40
C ASN A 24 19.83 22.66 -36.78
N GLY A 25 21.13 22.39 -36.60
CA GLY A 25 22.21 23.18 -37.17
C GLY A 25 22.26 23.05 -38.68
N LYS A 26 22.14 24.16 -39.36
CA LYS A 26 22.58 24.33 -40.75
C LYS A 26 24.10 24.27 -40.74
N ALA A 27 24.66 23.47 -41.65
CA ALA A 27 26.08 23.38 -41.92
C ALA A 27 26.64 24.76 -42.32
N ALA A 28 27.65 25.23 -41.59
CA ALA A 28 28.41 26.43 -41.96
C ALA A 28 29.34 26.09 -43.12
N GLU A 29 29.18 26.83 -44.18
CA GLU A 29 30.01 26.81 -45.37
C GLU A 29 31.43 27.31 -45.04
N THR A 30 32.45 26.48 -45.21
CA THR A 30 33.84 26.82 -44.99
C THR A 30 34.34 27.63 -46.17
N VAL A 31 34.48 28.93 -46.00
CA VAL A 31 35.19 29.80 -46.94
C VAL A 31 36.69 29.52 -46.79
N ALA A 32 37.25 28.89 -47.83
CA ALA A 32 38.69 28.68 -47.93
C ALA A 32 39.38 30.03 -48.31
N VAL A 33 40.07 30.62 -47.36
CA VAL A 33 40.97 31.76 -47.65
C VAL A 33 42.28 31.20 -48.15
N ARG A 34 42.57 31.44 -49.42
CA ARG A 34 43.83 31.14 -50.08
C ARG A 34 44.83 32.25 -49.71
N VAL A 35 45.81 31.94 -48.88
CA VAL A 35 46.93 32.81 -48.63
C VAL A 35 48.07 32.48 -49.59
N GLU A 36 48.38 33.40 -50.49
CA GLU A 36 49.54 33.30 -51.37
C GLU A 36 50.83 33.55 -50.59
N THR A 37 51.74 32.60 -50.61
CA THR A 37 53.09 32.73 -50.03
C THR A 37 54.04 33.42 -51.06
N PRO A 38 54.77 34.44 -50.63
CA PRO A 38 55.85 34.97 -51.42
C PRO A 38 57.09 34.08 -51.33
N VAL A 39 57.59 33.72 -52.51
CA VAL A 39 58.85 33.03 -52.66
C VAL A 39 60.00 33.97 -52.29
N SER A 40 60.79 33.59 -51.33
CA SER A 40 62.10 34.23 -51.12
C SER A 40 63.15 33.12 -51.04
N SER A 41 64.01 33.21 -52.07
CA SER A 41 65.23 32.40 -52.24
C SER A 41 66.29 32.83 -51.21
N GLY A 42 66.90 31.85 -50.54
CA GLY A 42 68.15 32.24 -49.84
C GLY A 42 68.65 31.23 -48.81
N VAL A 43 69.64 30.48 -49.25
CA VAL A 43 70.82 30.02 -48.49
C VAL A 43 70.62 28.89 -47.44
N THR A 44 71.00 27.73 -47.91
CA THR A 44 71.36 26.51 -47.21
C THR A 44 72.34 26.80 -46.07
N ARG A 45 71.90 26.57 -44.85
CA ARG A 45 72.81 26.27 -43.77
C ARG A 45 72.24 25.07 -42.98
N ALA A 46 72.90 23.93 -43.23
CA ALA A 46 72.53 22.70 -42.49
C ALA A 46 72.72 22.88 -41.01
N ARG A 47 71.61 23.16 -40.30
CA ARG A 47 71.56 23.13 -38.83
C ARG A 47 71.09 21.75 -38.45
N LYS A 48 72.08 20.93 -38.03
CA LYS A 48 71.88 19.62 -37.43
C LYS A 48 70.86 19.75 -36.30
N SER A 49 69.61 19.43 -36.56
CA SER A 49 68.52 19.43 -35.57
C SER A 49 68.84 18.32 -34.58
N ARG A 50 69.21 18.77 -33.38
CA ARG A 50 69.20 17.87 -32.21
C ARG A 50 67.74 17.45 -32.02
N THR A 51 67.44 16.21 -32.40
CA THR A 51 66.17 15.56 -32.06
C THR A 51 66.11 15.53 -30.53
N SER A 52 65.35 16.45 -29.94
CA SER A 52 65.00 16.37 -28.51
C SER A 52 64.22 15.09 -28.31
N ALA A 53 64.84 14.09 -27.78
CA ALA A 53 64.17 12.86 -27.41
C ALA A 53 63.01 13.22 -26.45
N ALA A 54 61.82 12.89 -26.83
CA ALA A 54 60.66 13.08 -25.94
C ALA A 54 60.94 12.39 -24.62
N PRO A 55 60.57 13.03 -23.48
CA PRO A 55 60.83 12.45 -22.17
C PRO A 55 60.19 11.08 -22.11
N ALA A 56 60.94 10.05 -21.66
CA ALA A 56 60.44 8.72 -21.50
C ALA A 56 59.16 8.72 -20.64
N ARG A 57 58.04 8.40 -21.22
CA ARG A 57 56.80 8.26 -20.49
C ARG A 57 57.01 7.18 -19.46
N ARG A 58 57.02 7.57 -18.15
CA ARG A 58 57.06 6.65 -17.04
C ARG A 58 55.90 5.63 -17.25
N PRO A 59 56.16 4.31 -17.15
CA PRO A 59 55.13 3.32 -17.27
C PRO A 59 54.06 3.64 -16.19
N ALA A 60 52.88 4.03 -16.67
CA ALA A 60 51.78 4.26 -15.73
C ALA A 60 51.61 2.95 -14.92
N HIS A 61 51.41 3.08 -13.59
CA HIS A 61 51.19 1.97 -12.67
C HIS A 61 49.82 1.31 -12.98
N ARG A 62 49.65 0.87 -14.22
CA ARG A 62 48.39 0.29 -14.74
C ARG A 62 47.85 -0.83 -13.86
N ARG A 63 48.77 -1.64 -13.29
CA ARG A 63 48.38 -2.72 -12.38
C ARG A 63 47.82 -2.16 -11.06
N MET A 64 48.43 -1.14 -10.50
CA MET A 64 47.97 -0.52 -9.25
C MET A 64 46.66 0.23 -9.43
N VAL A 65 46.46 0.92 -10.54
CA VAL A 65 45.19 1.58 -10.86
C VAL A 65 44.09 0.54 -11.13
N ALA A 66 44.41 -0.57 -11.82
CA ALA A 66 43.47 -1.65 -12.08
C ALA A 66 43.03 -2.38 -10.76
N THR A 67 43.98 -2.63 -9.84
CA THR A 67 43.65 -3.28 -8.55
C THR A 67 42.83 -2.37 -7.65
N VAL A 68 43.15 -1.07 -7.56
CA VAL A 68 42.36 -0.09 -6.81
C VAL A 68 40.98 0.09 -7.44
N GLY A 69 40.89 0.18 -8.75
CA GLY A 69 39.62 0.27 -9.46
C GLY A 69 38.72 -0.95 -9.21
N LEU A 70 39.31 -2.16 -9.27
CA LEU A 70 38.59 -3.40 -8.99
C LEU A 70 38.10 -3.44 -7.54
N ALA A 71 38.94 -3.06 -6.58
CA ALA A 71 38.57 -3.01 -5.17
C ALA A 71 37.41 -2.03 -4.91
N VAL A 72 37.44 -0.84 -5.50
CA VAL A 72 36.35 0.16 -5.36
C VAL A 72 35.04 -0.37 -5.96
N VAL A 73 35.11 -1.01 -7.15
CA VAL A 73 33.91 -1.60 -7.76
C VAL A 73 33.37 -2.75 -6.90
N SER A 74 34.23 -3.59 -6.35
CA SER A 74 33.79 -4.70 -5.47
C SER A 74 33.12 -4.19 -4.21
N VAL A 75 33.68 -3.17 -3.56
CA VAL A 75 33.07 -2.54 -2.38
C VAL A 75 31.73 -1.89 -2.72
N ALA A 76 31.67 -1.14 -3.81
CA ALA A 76 30.42 -0.52 -4.27
C ALA A 76 29.34 -1.57 -4.55
N THR A 77 29.70 -2.68 -5.21
CA THR A 77 28.77 -3.78 -5.48
C THR A 77 28.28 -4.45 -4.19
N ALA A 78 29.18 -4.66 -3.22
CA ALA A 78 28.83 -5.23 -1.92
C ALA A 78 27.88 -4.31 -1.14
N VAL A 79 28.10 -2.99 -1.14
CA VAL A 79 27.22 -2.01 -0.47
C VAL A 79 25.84 -2.00 -1.12
N VAL A 80 25.77 -1.98 -2.45
CA VAL A 80 24.48 -2.05 -3.17
C VAL A 80 23.76 -3.37 -2.89
N GLY A 81 24.49 -4.50 -2.91
CA GLY A 81 23.91 -5.80 -2.58
C GLY A 81 23.35 -5.87 -1.16
N ALA A 82 24.08 -5.33 -0.18
CA ALA A 82 23.61 -5.25 1.21
C ALA A 82 22.36 -4.34 1.34
N ALA A 83 22.34 -3.20 0.65
CA ALA A 83 21.18 -2.29 0.65
C ALA A 83 19.94 -2.95 0.03
N VAL A 84 20.09 -3.67 -1.07
CA VAL A 84 18.98 -4.41 -1.70
C VAL A 84 18.48 -5.53 -0.78
N ALA A 85 19.39 -6.29 -0.16
CA ALA A 85 19.01 -7.35 0.77
C ALA A 85 18.22 -6.81 1.97
N THR A 86 18.64 -5.68 2.56
CA THR A 86 17.90 -5.05 3.66
C THR A 86 16.52 -4.57 3.23
N MET A 87 16.39 -3.99 2.04
CA MET A 87 15.09 -3.56 1.50
C MET A 87 14.13 -4.75 1.28
N ILE A 88 14.62 -5.89 0.80
CA ILE A 88 13.81 -7.10 0.60
C ILE A 88 13.30 -7.62 1.95
N VAL A 89 14.15 -7.70 2.96
CA VAL A 89 13.76 -8.15 4.31
C VAL A 89 12.74 -7.20 4.93
N GLN A 90 12.95 -5.89 4.84
CA GLN A 90 12.00 -4.90 5.35
C GLN A 90 10.64 -5.00 4.64
N LYS A 91 10.65 -5.18 3.32
CA LYS A 91 9.43 -5.34 2.53
C LYS A 91 8.63 -6.57 2.98
N SER A 92 9.28 -7.72 3.13
CA SER A 92 8.60 -8.95 3.55
C SER A 92 7.99 -8.84 4.96
N HIS A 93 8.66 -8.17 5.91
CA HIS A 93 8.10 -7.89 7.23
C HIS A 93 6.87 -6.98 7.16
N THR A 94 6.94 -5.92 6.36
CA THR A 94 5.81 -4.99 6.19
C THR A 94 4.60 -5.69 5.56
N GLU A 95 4.82 -6.51 4.54
CA GLU A 95 3.76 -7.29 3.88
C GLU A 95 3.12 -8.31 4.84
N ALA A 96 3.90 -9.00 5.65
CA ALA A 96 3.39 -9.93 6.65
C ALA A 96 2.53 -9.22 7.72
N MET A 97 2.99 -8.06 8.20
CA MET A 97 2.21 -7.23 9.13
C MET A 97 0.91 -6.72 8.51
N GLN A 98 0.95 -6.23 7.28
CA GLN A 98 -0.24 -5.79 6.56
C GLN A 98 -1.23 -6.93 6.35
N ALA A 99 -0.76 -8.11 5.95
CA ALA A 99 -1.61 -9.29 5.78
C ALA A 99 -2.26 -9.72 7.11
N ARG A 100 -1.52 -9.65 8.22
CA ARG A 100 -2.06 -9.91 9.57
C ARG A 100 -3.13 -8.87 9.93
N ASN A 101 -2.85 -7.60 9.73
CA ASN A 101 -3.78 -6.51 10.00
C ASN A 101 -5.08 -6.64 9.18
N GLN A 102 -4.94 -7.01 7.90
CA GLN A 102 -6.08 -7.25 7.04
C GLN A 102 -6.94 -8.40 7.54
N ARG A 103 -6.35 -9.50 8.02
CA ARG A 103 -7.09 -10.62 8.60
C ARG A 103 -7.94 -10.22 9.81
N PHE A 104 -7.45 -9.29 10.67
CA PHE A 104 -8.26 -8.74 11.76
C PHE A 104 -9.49 -8.01 11.22
N VAL A 105 -9.31 -7.17 10.20
CA VAL A 105 -10.41 -6.43 9.58
C VAL A 105 -11.40 -7.38 8.90
N ASP A 106 -10.92 -8.38 8.18
CA ASP A 106 -11.75 -9.37 7.50
C ASP A 106 -12.57 -10.21 8.50
N THR A 107 -11.94 -10.63 9.61
CA THR A 107 -12.64 -11.37 10.68
C THR A 107 -13.71 -10.50 11.33
N ALA A 108 -13.42 -9.24 11.62
CA ALA A 108 -14.41 -8.34 12.21
C ALA A 108 -15.60 -8.07 11.26
N THR A 109 -15.33 -7.84 9.99
CA THR A 109 -16.39 -7.62 8.98
C THR A 109 -17.24 -8.87 8.78
N GLN A 110 -16.59 -10.04 8.69
CA GLN A 110 -17.30 -11.31 8.58
C GLN A 110 -18.16 -11.60 9.83
N THR A 111 -17.68 -11.22 11.02
CA THR A 111 -18.45 -11.34 12.27
C THR A 111 -19.72 -10.51 12.20
N VAL A 112 -19.63 -9.25 11.74
CA VAL A 112 -20.79 -8.38 11.59
C VAL A 112 -21.78 -8.92 10.54
N VAL A 113 -21.27 -9.43 9.42
CA VAL A 113 -22.12 -10.08 8.41
C VAL A 113 -22.81 -11.30 9.00
N ASN A 114 -22.08 -12.19 9.69
CA ASN A 114 -22.66 -13.40 10.30
C ASN A 114 -23.67 -13.06 11.40
N MET A 115 -23.48 -11.97 12.14
CA MET A 115 -24.36 -11.54 13.21
C MET A 115 -25.70 -11.00 12.71
N PHE A 116 -25.68 -10.26 11.59
CA PHE A 116 -26.85 -9.54 11.08
C PHE A 116 -27.46 -10.12 9.80
N SER A 117 -26.80 -11.10 9.15
CA SER A 117 -27.34 -11.69 7.93
C SER A 117 -27.87 -13.08 8.21
N PHE A 118 -29.19 -13.22 8.09
CA PHE A 118 -29.86 -14.49 8.22
C PHE A 118 -31.05 -14.59 7.25
N LYS A 119 -31.37 -15.80 6.84
CA LYS A 119 -32.55 -16.13 6.06
C LYS A 119 -33.36 -17.17 6.83
N GLN A 120 -34.67 -17.16 6.61
CA GLN A 120 -35.59 -18.02 7.35
C GLN A 120 -35.27 -19.50 7.19
N ASP A 121 -34.84 -19.94 6.04
CA ASP A 121 -34.48 -21.32 5.69
C ASP A 121 -33.10 -21.75 6.25
N THR A 122 -32.23 -20.78 6.66
CA THR A 122 -30.86 -21.06 7.08
C THR A 122 -30.50 -20.44 8.44
N ILE A 123 -31.51 -20.22 9.30
CA ILE A 123 -31.30 -19.56 10.61
C ILE A 123 -30.29 -20.33 11.47
N ASP A 124 -30.43 -21.65 11.55
CA ASP A 124 -29.55 -22.50 12.35
C ASP A 124 -28.11 -22.41 11.91
N ASP A 125 -27.88 -22.47 10.60
CA ASP A 125 -26.54 -22.35 10.02
C ASP A 125 -25.96 -20.95 10.23
N SER A 126 -26.79 -19.91 10.13
CA SER A 126 -26.35 -18.51 10.31
C SER A 126 -25.94 -18.25 11.75
N VAL A 127 -26.76 -18.69 12.73
CA VAL A 127 -26.46 -18.55 14.15
C VAL A 127 -25.23 -19.39 14.52
N ASN A 128 -25.15 -20.63 14.01
CA ASN A 128 -24.00 -21.49 14.29
C ASN A 128 -22.70 -20.92 13.70
N ARG A 129 -22.73 -20.33 12.49
CA ARG A 129 -21.56 -19.64 11.91
C ARG A 129 -21.12 -18.49 12.79
N PHE A 130 -22.05 -17.66 13.25
CA PHE A 130 -21.73 -16.56 14.16
C PHE A 130 -21.11 -17.11 15.44
N TYR A 131 -21.76 -18.04 16.12
CA TYR A 131 -21.27 -18.65 17.37
C TYR A 131 -19.88 -19.27 17.20
N ASN A 132 -19.66 -20.06 16.16
CA ASN A 132 -18.39 -20.73 15.89
C ASN A 132 -17.25 -19.75 15.55
N GLY A 133 -17.58 -18.54 15.09
CA GLY A 133 -16.65 -17.45 14.83
C GLY A 133 -16.26 -16.65 16.08
N THR A 134 -16.80 -16.96 17.26
CA THR A 134 -16.56 -16.23 18.50
C THR A 134 -15.62 -16.97 19.47
N SER A 135 -15.04 -16.24 20.41
CA SER A 135 -14.24 -16.74 21.53
C SER A 135 -14.40 -15.83 22.75
N GLY A 136 -13.82 -16.23 23.88
CA GLY A 136 -13.77 -15.44 25.11
C GLY A 136 -15.11 -14.91 25.57
N PRO A 137 -15.18 -13.69 26.11
CA PRO A 137 -16.39 -13.13 26.70
C PRO A 137 -17.63 -13.15 25.80
N LEU A 138 -17.43 -12.91 24.48
CA LEU A 138 -18.54 -12.94 23.52
C LEU A 138 -19.12 -14.36 23.37
N ARG A 139 -18.26 -15.36 23.30
CA ARG A 139 -18.70 -16.75 23.26
C ARG A 139 -19.35 -17.20 24.55
N ASP A 140 -18.78 -16.78 25.68
CA ASP A 140 -19.32 -17.10 27.00
C ASP A 140 -20.75 -16.54 27.20
N MET A 141 -20.94 -15.28 26.75
CA MET A 141 -22.26 -14.65 26.74
C MET A 141 -23.27 -15.41 25.90
N LEU A 142 -22.87 -15.88 24.70
CA LEU A 142 -23.72 -16.65 23.81
C LEU A 142 -24.02 -18.07 24.36
N SER A 143 -23.10 -18.66 25.10
CA SER A 143 -23.25 -20.00 25.68
C SER A 143 -24.12 -20.01 26.97
N GLN A 144 -24.24 -18.86 27.65
CA GLN A 144 -25.01 -18.76 28.89
C GLN A 144 -26.50 -18.88 28.62
N SER A 145 -27.22 -19.53 29.56
CA SER A 145 -28.70 -19.52 29.60
C SER A 145 -29.39 -19.90 28.29
N ASN A 146 -28.79 -20.77 27.49
CA ASN A 146 -29.35 -21.19 26.23
C ASN A 146 -29.53 -20.06 25.18
N ASN A 147 -28.72 -18.98 25.28
CA ASN A 147 -28.87 -17.79 24.44
C ASN A 147 -28.80 -18.10 22.94
N VAL A 148 -27.99 -19.08 22.51
CA VAL A 148 -27.92 -19.51 21.11
C VAL A 148 -29.28 -20.00 20.61
N GLU A 149 -29.95 -20.87 21.36
CA GLU A 149 -31.26 -21.40 20.99
C GLU A 149 -32.35 -20.33 21.10
N ASN A 150 -32.27 -19.45 22.10
CA ASN A 150 -33.17 -18.30 22.22
C ASN A 150 -33.02 -17.36 21.00
N LEU A 151 -31.79 -17.13 20.54
CA LEU A 151 -31.52 -16.30 19.36
C LEU A 151 -32.13 -16.93 18.09
N LYS A 152 -31.98 -18.26 17.92
CA LYS A 152 -32.60 -19.01 16.83
C LYS A 152 -34.14 -18.91 16.88
N ALA A 153 -34.73 -19.06 18.08
CA ALA A 153 -36.17 -18.94 18.28
C ALA A 153 -36.68 -17.54 17.89
N ILE A 154 -36.03 -16.49 18.39
CA ILE A 154 -36.37 -15.10 18.04
C ILE A 154 -36.35 -14.89 16.53
N PHE A 155 -35.31 -15.35 15.83
CA PHE A 155 -35.21 -15.18 14.38
C PHE A 155 -36.28 -15.99 13.63
N ARG A 156 -36.63 -17.19 14.11
CA ARG A 156 -37.72 -17.98 13.53
C ARG A 156 -39.10 -17.30 13.72
N ASP A 157 -39.34 -16.75 14.91
CA ASP A 157 -40.59 -16.08 15.25
C ASP A 157 -40.80 -14.78 14.46
N THR A 158 -39.72 -14.09 14.07
CA THR A 158 -39.82 -12.89 13.22
C THR A 158 -40.31 -13.19 11.81
N GLY A 159 -40.15 -14.42 11.35
CA GLY A 159 -40.56 -14.87 10.01
C GLY A 159 -39.91 -14.15 8.84
N GLY A 160 -38.96 -13.26 9.12
CA GLY A 160 -38.30 -12.42 8.13
C GLY A 160 -36.87 -12.86 7.82
N SER A 161 -36.20 -12.05 7.02
CA SER A 161 -34.76 -12.18 6.74
C SER A 161 -34.06 -10.85 7.02
N SER A 162 -32.76 -10.90 7.17
CA SER A 162 -31.93 -9.71 7.34
C SER A 162 -30.65 -9.84 6.55
N GLU A 163 -30.16 -8.73 6.03
CA GLU A 163 -28.91 -8.63 5.28
C GLU A 163 -28.09 -7.44 5.78
N ALA A 164 -26.83 -7.70 6.08
CA ALA A 164 -25.85 -6.68 6.44
C ALA A 164 -24.91 -6.39 5.27
N VAL A 165 -24.77 -5.11 4.96
CA VAL A 165 -23.80 -4.60 3.99
C VAL A 165 -22.77 -3.76 4.75
N ILE A 166 -21.50 -4.12 4.60
CA ILE A 166 -20.39 -3.37 5.22
C ILE A 166 -20.11 -2.12 4.38
N ASN A 167 -20.25 -0.95 5.00
CA ASN A 167 -19.93 0.33 4.39
C ASN A 167 -18.44 0.67 4.49
N GLY A 168 -17.77 0.17 5.54
CA GLY A 168 -16.35 0.35 5.76
C GLY A 168 -15.92 -0.27 7.07
N ALA A 169 -14.64 -0.63 7.15
CA ALA A 169 -14.02 -1.10 8.36
C ALA A 169 -12.59 -0.57 8.47
N ALA A 170 -12.13 -0.34 9.70
CA ALA A 170 -10.79 0.15 9.96
C ALA A 170 -10.24 -0.46 11.25
N LEU A 171 -8.99 -0.87 11.20
CA LEU A 171 -8.24 -1.28 12.37
C LEU A 171 -7.97 -0.04 13.24
N GLU A 172 -8.43 -0.05 14.49
CA GLU A 172 -8.24 1.03 15.46
C GLU A 172 -6.93 0.86 16.23
N GLY A 173 -6.62 -0.37 16.62
CA GLY A 173 -5.41 -0.68 17.37
C GLY A 173 -5.23 -2.17 17.58
N ILE A 174 -3.99 -2.56 17.87
CA ILE A 174 -3.61 -3.94 18.19
C ILE A 174 -2.92 -3.93 19.56
N ASP A 175 -3.37 -4.78 20.45
CA ASP A 175 -2.66 -5.16 21.66
C ASP A 175 -1.82 -6.41 21.38
N GLY A 176 -0.52 -6.21 21.19
CA GLY A 176 0.40 -7.30 20.89
C GLY A 176 0.67 -8.25 22.05
N ILE A 177 0.27 -7.88 23.28
CA ILE A 177 0.46 -8.74 24.46
C ILE A 177 -0.68 -9.73 24.56
N SER A 178 -1.92 -9.26 24.41
CA SER A 178 -3.11 -10.12 24.50
C SER A 178 -3.48 -10.81 23.17
N GLY A 179 -2.84 -10.45 22.07
CA GLY A 179 -3.21 -10.92 20.73
C GLY A 179 -4.55 -10.36 20.23
N ASN A 180 -5.04 -9.28 20.86
CA ASN A 180 -6.32 -8.67 20.53
C ASN A 180 -6.15 -7.46 19.61
N ALA A 181 -7.09 -7.29 18.68
CA ALA A 181 -7.17 -6.09 17.85
C ALA A 181 -8.58 -5.51 17.87
N SER A 182 -8.68 -4.19 17.99
CA SER A 182 -9.96 -3.46 17.89
C SER A 182 -10.18 -3.00 16.46
N VAL A 183 -11.32 -3.35 15.90
CA VAL A 183 -11.74 -2.97 14.55
C VAL A 183 -13.06 -2.23 14.62
N LEU A 184 -13.09 -1.04 14.06
CA LEU A 184 -14.32 -0.27 13.85
C LEU A 184 -14.99 -0.73 12.55
N VAL A 185 -16.25 -1.11 12.64
CA VAL A 185 -17.04 -1.55 11.48
C VAL A 185 -18.30 -0.69 11.38
N SER A 186 -18.54 -0.14 10.19
CA SER A 186 -19.77 0.52 9.83
C SER A 186 -20.55 -0.36 8.86
N ALA A 187 -21.77 -0.69 9.22
CA ALA A 187 -22.64 -1.55 8.43
C ALA A 187 -24.01 -0.91 8.24
N ARG A 188 -24.72 -1.35 7.22
CA ARG A 188 -26.14 -1.09 7.00
C ARG A 188 -26.87 -2.41 7.00
N VAL A 189 -27.90 -2.51 7.81
CA VAL A 189 -28.71 -3.72 7.94
C VAL A 189 -30.09 -3.44 7.38
N THR A 190 -30.52 -4.29 6.47
CA THR A 190 -31.88 -4.26 5.89
C THR A 190 -32.61 -5.52 6.31
N ALA A 191 -33.73 -5.35 7.03
CA ALA A 191 -34.61 -6.45 7.38
C ALA A 191 -35.79 -6.51 6.40
N SER A 192 -36.21 -7.74 6.05
CA SER A 192 -37.40 -7.98 5.23
C SER A 192 -38.43 -8.75 6.05
N ASP A 193 -39.70 -8.48 5.83
CA ASP A 193 -40.80 -9.25 6.43
C ASP A 193 -41.04 -10.59 5.71
N MET A 194 -42.01 -11.37 6.18
CA MET A 194 -42.41 -12.65 5.58
C MET A 194 -42.90 -12.52 4.12
N ASN A 195 -43.37 -11.34 3.73
CA ASN A 195 -43.86 -11.07 2.37
C ASN A 195 -42.74 -10.58 1.44
N GLY A 196 -41.48 -10.47 1.94
CA GLY A 196 -40.35 -9.98 1.19
C GLY A 196 -40.27 -8.44 1.08
N ASN A 197 -41.09 -7.70 1.85
CA ASN A 197 -41.02 -6.24 1.85
C ASN A 197 -39.85 -5.78 2.73
N ASN A 198 -38.95 -5.00 2.14
CA ASN A 198 -37.82 -4.45 2.85
C ASN A 198 -38.25 -3.31 3.77
N ARG A 199 -37.79 -3.32 5.01
CA ARG A 199 -37.86 -2.18 5.92
C ARG A 199 -36.75 -1.19 5.60
N PRO A 200 -36.89 0.09 6.01
CA PRO A 200 -35.79 1.07 5.88
C PRO A 200 -34.49 0.53 6.52
N SER A 201 -33.40 0.62 5.77
CA SER A 201 -32.10 0.15 6.25
C SER A 201 -31.63 0.93 7.46
N GLN A 202 -31.12 0.24 8.46
CA GLN A 202 -30.60 0.80 9.71
C GLN A 202 -29.06 0.84 9.69
N PRO A 203 -28.43 2.00 9.98
CA PRO A 203 -26.98 2.09 10.11
C PRO A 203 -26.52 1.59 11.48
N TYR A 204 -25.46 0.80 11.50
CA TYR A 204 -24.78 0.33 12.70
C TYR A 204 -23.31 0.71 12.70
N ARG A 205 -22.80 1.06 13.86
CA ARG A 205 -21.38 1.29 14.13
C ARG A 205 -20.96 0.41 15.28
N LEU A 206 -20.00 -0.46 15.04
CA LEU A 206 -19.60 -1.49 15.99
C LEU A 206 -18.08 -1.44 16.14
N ARG A 207 -17.62 -1.70 17.36
CA ARG A 207 -16.22 -2.04 17.64
C ARG A 207 -16.18 -3.52 17.93
N ILE A 208 -15.54 -4.28 17.04
CA ILE A 208 -15.30 -5.71 17.22
C ILE A 208 -13.88 -5.88 17.74
N VAL A 209 -13.73 -6.53 18.87
CA VAL A 209 -12.43 -7.00 19.34
C VAL A 209 -12.20 -8.39 18.78
N VAL A 210 -11.16 -8.53 17.98
CA VAL A 210 -10.77 -9.81 17.38
C VAL A 210 -9.55 -10.34 18.11
N HIS A 211 -9.57 -11.60 18.50
CA HIS A 211 -8.47 -12.31 19.15
C HIS A 211 -7.78 -13.25 18.15
N GLU A 212 -6.46 -13.20 18.11
CA GLU A 212 -5.63 -14.16 17.40
C GLU A 212 -5.14 -15.22 18.39
N GLY A 213 -5.63 -16.44 18.26
CA GLY A 213 -5.19 -17.55 19.10
C GLY A 213 -3.78 -18.02 18.77
N ASP A 214 -3.21 -18.87 19.62
CA ASP A 214 -1.88 -19.44 19.46
C ASP A 214 -1.72 -20.27 18.17
N ASP A 215 -2.83 -20.78 17.64
CA ASP A 215 -2.91 -21.49 16.37
C ASP A 215 -2.99 -20.54 15.15
N GLY A 216 -2.96 -19.23 15.37
CA GLY A 216 -3.11 -18.20 14.35
C GLY A 216 -4.55 -18.01 13.84
N ARG A 217 -5.54 -18.70 14.45
CA ARG A 217 -6.95 -18.51 14.13
C ARG A 217 -7.46 -17.22 14.74
N MET A 218 -8.19 -16.45 13.95
CA MET A 218 -8.82 -15.20 14.41
C MET A 218 -10.31 -15.41 14.69
N THR A 219 -10.77 -14.90 15.82
CA THR A 219 -12.16 -15.02 16.27
C THR A 219 -12.64 -13.72 16.90
N ALA A 220 -13.94 -13.44 16.83
CA ALA A 220 -14.53 -12.31 17.55
C ALA A 220 -14.52 -12.59 19.06
N TYR A 221 -13.82 -11.76 19.79
CA TYR A 221 -13.60 -11.91 21.23
C TYR A 221 -14.58 -11.08 22.07
N ASP A 222 -14.88 -9.87 21.62
CA ASP A 222 -15.79 -8.95 22.29
C ASP A 222 -16.46 -8.02 21.28
N LEU A 223 -17.61 -7.47 21.64
CA LEU A 223 -18.37 -6.54 20.84
C LEU A 223 -18.79 -5.35 21.68
N LYS A 224 -18.49 -4.15 21.17
CA LYS A 224 -18.82 -2.89 21.85
C LYS A 224 -19.51 -1.93 20.88
N TYR A 225 -20.47 -1.19 21.41
CA TYR A 225 -21.07 -0.07 20.71
C TYR A 225 -20.31 1.21 21.07
N PRO A 226 -19.69 1.94 20.11
CA PRO A 226 -18.84 3.09 20.41
C PRO A 226 -19.55 4.23 21.15
N ASN A 227 -20.87 4.29 21.04
CA ASN A 227 -21.69 5.36 21.65
C ASN A 227 -22.51 4.87 22.86
N GLY A 228 -22.09 3.74 23.50
CA GLY A 228 -22.87 3.15 24.59
C GLY A 228 -24.25 2.77 24.06
N GLY A 229 -24.36 1.60 23.40
CA GLY A 229 -25.65 1.10 22.93
C GLY A 229 -26.64 1.02 24.10
N ASN A 230 -27.71 1.74 23.99
CA ASN A 230 -28.89 1.51 24.80
C ASN A 230 -29.64 0.32 24.24
#